data_c256041e0c19687a1874629af4a11ecf
#
_entry.id   c256041e0c19687a1874629af4a11ecf
#
_cell.length_a   1.000
_cell.length_b   1.000
_cell.length_c   1.000
_cell.angle_alpha   90.00
_cell.angle_beta   90.00
_cell.angle_gamma   90.00
#
_symmetry.space_group_name_H-M   'P 1'
#
loop_
_entity.id
_entity.type
_entity.pdbx_description
1 polymer ?
#
loop_
_entity_poly.entity_id
_entity_poly.type
_entity_poly.pdbx_seq_one_letter_code
_entity_poly.pdbx_strand_id
1 'polypeptide(L)'
;MTTQKYAYVDVNPVIITADHKIILAKRTKGIVGEGQWHLPGGRVLFKETLETALKRITYAKTNLKIELEYPSLKESLVGIYDNPERDPREHVISLAFFCKIVEGKAKTGAKVDAVKIFSEEETKKVKIAFDHRKTVEDAFSILAKLKTQL
;
A
#
# COMPACT_ATOMS: atom_id res chain seq x y z
N MET A 1 -24.89 9.86 6.90
CA MET A 1 -25.15 8.67 6.03
C MET A 1 -24.43 8.84 4.71
N THR A 2 -23.79 7.76 4.27
CA THR A 2 -23.14 7.77 2.96
C THR A 2 -24.19 7.62 1.86
N THR A 3 -23.99 8.36 0.74
CA THR A 3 -24.79 8.22 -0.47
C THR A 3 -24.05 7.41 -1.54
N GLN A 4 -23.01 6.67 -1.13
CA GLN A 4 -22.20 5.88 -2.03
C GLN A 4 -23.06 4.84 -2.77
N LYS A 5 -22.99 4.84 -4.09
CA LYS A 5 -23.71 3.90 -4.96
C LYS A 5 -22.79 2.94 -5.70
N TYR A 6 -21.49 3.15 -5.60
CA TYR A 6 -20.49 2.35 -6.30
C TYR A 6 -19.38 1.99 -5.34
N ALA A 7 -18.77 0.84 -5.54
CA ALA A 7 -17.52 0.52 -4.86
C ALA A 7 -16.41 1.39 -5.46
N TYR A 8 -15.59 1.96 -4.60
CA TYR A 8 -14.38 2.65 -5.05
C TYR A 8 -13.26 1.65 -5.26
N VAL A 9 -12.27 2.03 -6.04
CA VAL A 9 -11.06 1.22 -6.25
C VAL A 9 -9.87 1.97 -5.70
N ASP A 10 -9.16 1.33 -4.77
CA ASP A 10 -7.89 1.81 -4.25
C ASP A 10 -6.76 0.91 -4.74
N VAL A 11 -5.58 1.50 -4.90
CA VAL A 11 -4.35 0.76 -5.15
C VAL A 11 -3.39 1.02 -4.00
N ASN A 12 -2.67 -0.03 -3.60
CA ASN A 12 -1.71 0.04 -2.50
C ASN A 12 -0.37 -0.51 -2.95
N PRO A 13 0.69 0.30 -2.88
CA PRO A 13 2.03 -0.18 -3.22
C PRO A 13 2.62 -0.93 -2.03
N VAL A 14 3.07 -2.15 -2.28
CA VAL A 14 3.97 -2.85 -1.36
C VAL A 14 5.37 -2.60 -1.89
N ILE A 15 6.00 -1.55 -1.39
CA ILE A 15 7.32 -1.12 -1.85
C ILE A 15 8.36 -1.97 -1.14
N ILE A 16 9.03 -2.84 -1.88
CA ILE A 16 10.01 -3.76 -1.32
C ILE A 16 11.44 -3.28 -1.58
N THR A 17 12.29 -3.45 -0.57
CA THR A 17 13.71 -3.17 -0.67
C THR A 17 14.47 -4.42 -1.13
N ALA A 18 15.76 -4.27 -1.47
CA ALA A 18 16.59 -5.39 -1.91
C ALA A 18 16.71 -6.49 -0.84
N ASP A 19 16.63 -6.13 0.44
CA ASP A 19 16.68 -7.08 1.55
C ASP A 19 15.28 -7.48 2.05
N HIS A 20 14.27 -7.34 1.20
CA HIS A 20 12.89 -7.76 1.44
C HIS A 20 12.23 -7.14 2.66
N LYS A 21 12.50 -5.87 2.89
CA LYS A 21 11.75 -5.03 3.82
C LYS A 21 10.73 -4.22 3.04
N ILE A 22 9.73 -3.68 3.73
CA ILE A 22 8.68 -2.89 3.10
C ILE A 22 8.62 -1.48 3.68
N ILE A 23 8.04 -0.57 2.91
CA ILE A 23 7.84 0.82 3.33
C ILE A 23 6.40 1.01 3.77
N LEU A 24 6.22 1.54 4.96
CA LEU A 24 4.91 1.94 5.48
C LEU A 24 4.92 3.42 5.81
N ALA A 25 3.74 4.02 5.78
CA ALA A 25 3.52 5.40 6.14
C ALA A 25 2.62 5.48 7.36
N LYS A 26 2.87 6.44 8.26
CA LYS A 26 2.07 6.64 9.46
C LYS A 26 0.98 7.67 9.17
N ARG A 27 -0.25 7.31 9.49
CA ARG A 27 -1.42 8.16 9.25
C ARG A 27 -1.40 9.35 10.18
N THR A 28 -1.68 10.53 9.62
CA THR A 28 -1.67 11.79 10.38
C THR A 28 -2.80 11.85 11.38
N LYS A 29 -2.68 12.74 12.36
CA LYS A 29 -3.71 13.02 13.36
C LYS A 29 -4.95 13.62 12.70
N GLY A 30 -6.12 13.25 13.21
CA GLY A 30 -7.41 13.81 12.75
C GLY A 30 -8.08 13.05 11.62
N ILE A 31 -7.51 11.97 11.14
CA ILE A 31 -8.14 11.10 10.13
C ILE A 31 -8.32 9.68 10.69
N VAL A 32 -9.20 8.91 10.06
CA VAL A 32 -9.45 7.53 10.46
C VAL A 32 -8.13 6.75 10.41
N GLY A 33 -7.84 6.01 11.48
CA GLY A 33 -6.59 5.26 11.60
C GLY A 33 -5.40 6.08 12.04
N GLU A 34 -5.61 7.28 12.61
CA GLU A 34 -4.51 8.15 13.05
C GLU A 34 -3.51 7.41 13.92
N GLY A 35 -2.22 7.70 13.70
CA GLY A 35 -1.13 7.07 14.44
C GLY A 35 -0.84 5.63 14.04
N GLN A 36 -1.64 5.03 13.18
CA GLN A 36 -1.41 3.68 12.68
C GLN A 36 -0.64 3.73 11.35
N TRP A 37 0.07 2.66 11.08
CA TRP A 37 0.83 2.53 9.83
C TRP A 37 -0.05 1.95 8.72
N HIS A 38 0.25 2.29 7.48
CA HIS A 38 -0.50 1.79 6.32
C HIS A 38 0.39 1.75 5.09
N LEU A 39 -0.04 1.02 4.10
CA LEU A 39 0.56 1.07 2.77
C LEU A 39 0.20 2.44 2.16
N PRO A 40 1.18 3.16 1.56
CA PRO A 40 0.96 4.54 1.12
C PRO A 40 0.21 4.63 -0.21
N GLY A 41 -0.96 4.02 -0.28
CA GLY A 41 -1.84 4.01 -1.43
C GLY A 41 -3.05 4.90 -1.28
N GLY A 42 -4.00 4.74 -2.16
CA GLY A 42 -5.24 5.51 -2.16
C GLY A 42 -6.06 5.28 -3.43
N ARG A 43 -6.97 6.22 -3.68
CA ARG A 43 -8.01 6.08 -4.68
C ARG A 43 -7.54 6.26 -6.11
N VAL A 44 -7.99 5.35 -6.97
CA VAL A 44 -7.86 5.50 -8.42
C VAL A 44 -8.88 6.54 -8.89
N LEU A 45 -8.43 7.49 -9.70
CA LEU A 45 -9.30 8.54 -10.24
C LEU A 45 -9.95 8.08 -11.56
N PHE A 46 -11.06 8.73 -11.90
CA PHE A 46 -11.75 8.45 -13.16
C PHE A 46 -10.79 8.56 -14.35
N LYS A 47 -10.80 7.54 -15.22
CA LYS A 47 -9.93 7.40 -16.39
C LYS A 47 -8.43 7.21 -16.10
N GLU A 48 -8.07 7.00 -14.84
CA GLU A 48 -6.69 6.74 -14.46
C GLU A 48 -6.41 5.23 -14.48
N THR A 49 -5.26 4.83 -15.02
CA THR A 49 -4.84 3.42 -14.92
C THR A 49 -4.38 3.12 -13.49
N LEU A 50 -4.38 1.85 -13.11
CA LEU A 50 -3.90 1.43 -11.79
C LEU A 50 -2.43 1.83 -11.59
N GLU A 51 -1.61 1.65 -12.61
CA GLU A 51 -0.19 1.97 -12.53
C GLU A 51 0.05 3.48 -12.36
N THR A 52 -0.68 4.31 -13.10
CA THR A 52 -0.61 5.77 -12.96
C THR A 52 -1.03 6.20 -11.55
N ALA A 53 -2.10 5.60 -11.03
CA ALA A 53 -2.57 5.90 -9.68
C ALA A 53 -1.53 5.51 -8.63
N LEU A 54 -0.92 4.33 -8.74
CA LEU A 54 0.15 3.89 -7.84
C LEU A 54 1.28 4.93 -7.78
N LYS A 55 1.76 5.35 -8.94
CA LYS A 55 2.86 6.31 -9.03
C LYS A 55 2.48 7.67 -8.44
N ARG A 56 1.31 8.17 -8.80
CA ARG A 56 0.82 9.47 -8.34
C ARG A 56 0.65 9.52 -6.82
N ILE A 57 -0.06 8.53 -6.28
CA ILE A 57 -0.40 8.51 -4.85
C ILE A 57 0.84 8.29 -4.00
N THR A 58 1.68 7.35 -4.39
CA THR A 58 2.91 7.07 -3.66
C THR A 58 3.81 8.30 -3.61
N TYR A 59 3.97 8.99 -4.74
CA TYR A 59 4.76 10.22 -4.78
C TYR A 59 4.18 11.30 -3.88
N ALA A 60 2.86 11.49 -3.92
CA ALA A 60 2.20 12.49 -3.09
C ALA A 60 2.39 12.24 -1.58
N LYS A 61 2.43 10.97 -1.16
CA LYS A 61 2.52 10.59 0.26
C LYS A 61 3.95 10.43 0.76
N THR A 62 4.88 10.03 -0.09
CA THR A 62 6.22 9.61 0.35
C THR A 62 7.37 10.28 -0.39
N ASN A 63 7.08 11.04 -1.44
CA ASN A 63 8.09 11.63 -2.33
C ASN A 63 8.92 10.58 -3.10
N LEU A 64 8.48 9.33 -3.10
CA LEU A 64 9.18 8.25 -3.81
C LEU A 64 8.57 8.04 -5.19
N LYS A 65 9.43 7.95 -6.20
CA LYS A 65 9.04 7.51 -7.53
C LYS A 65 9.22 6.01 -7.62
N ILE A 66 8.17 5.32 -7.97
CA ILE A 66 8.13 3.86 -7.99
C ILE A 66 7.75 3.34 -9.36
N GLU A 67 8.06 2.07 -9.56
CA GLU A 67 7.58 1.27 -10.67
C GLU A 67 7.09 -0.07 -10.12
N LEU A 68 6.32 -0.80 -10.93
CA LEU A 68 5.98 -2.19 -10.59
C LEU A 68 7.26 -3.00 -10.48
N GLU A 69 7.31 -3.90 -9.50
CA GLU A 69 8.48 -4.77 -9.28
C GLU A 69 8.71 -5.71 -10.47
N TYR A 70 7.64 -6.23 -11.08
CA TYR A 70 7.70 -7.15 -12.21
C TYR A 70 7.11 -6.50 -13.45
N PRO A 71 7.28 -7.10 -14.66
CA PRO A 71 6.90 -6.44 -15.92
C PRO A 71 5.43 -6.09 -16.09
N SER A 72 4.52 -6.72 -15.34
CA SER A 72 3.09 -6.49 -15.50
C SER A 72 2.36 -6.35 -14.17
N LEU A 73 1.15 -5.81 -14.21
CA LEU A 73 0.24 -5.76 -13.06
C LEU A 73 -0.02 -7.17 -12.51
N LYS A 74 -0.29 -8.12 -13.39
CA LYS A 74 -0.58 -9.49 -13.00
C LYS A 74 0.58 -10.11 -12.22
N GLU A 75 1.79 -9.94 -12.71
CA GLU A 75 2.99 -10.49 -12.08
C GLU A 75 3.32 -9.80 -10.75
N SER A 76 2.98 -8.52 -10.64
CA SER A 76 3.25 -7.71 -9.43
C SER A 76 2.13 -7.78 -8.39
N LEU A 77 1.01 -8.42 -8.68
CA LEU A 77 -0.15 -8.45 -7.80
C LEU A 77 0.16 -9.21 -6.51
N VAL A 78 -0.03 -8.57 -5.37
CA VAL A 78 0.02 -9.18 -4.04
C VAL A 78 -1.33 -9.82 -3.73
N GLY A 79 -2.42 -9.11 -3.94
CA GLY A 79 -3.76 -9.59 -3.68
C GLY A 79 -4.85 -8.58 -3.98
N ILE A 80 -6.07 -9.07 -3.92
CA ILE A 80 -7.30 -8.28 -4.10
C ILE A 80 -8.10 -8.40 -2.81
N TYR A 81 -8.51 -7.27 -2.26
CA TYR A 81 -9.18 -7.19 -0.96
C TYR A 81 -10.54 -6.52 -1.17
N ASP A 82 -11.60 -7.30 -1.14
CA ASP A 82 -12.93 -6.87 -1.60
C ASP A 82 -14.03 -6.91 -0.55
N ASN A 83 -13.71 -7.23 0.71
CA ASN A 83 -14.73 -7.24 1.75
C ASN A 83 -15.34 -5.84 1.89
N PRO A 84 -16.66 -5.68 1.76
CA PRO A 84 -17.30 -4.36 1.87
C PRO A 84 -17.05 -3.66 3.20
N GLU A 85 -16.73 -4.39 4.26
CA GLU A 85 -16.51 -3.85 5.61
C GLU A 85 -15.04 -3.62 5.94
N ARG A 86 -14.12 -3.87 5.00
CA ARG A 86 -12.68 -3.73 5.24
C ARG A 86 -12.26 -2.30 5.61
N ASP A 87 -12.97 -1.31 5.12
CA ASP A 87 -12.75 0.12 5.43
C ASP A 87 -14.02 0.63 6.12
N PRO A 88 -13.91 1.20 7.33
CA PRO A 88 -15.09 1.65 8.06
C PRO A 88 -15.79 2.87 7.45
N ARG A 89 -15.12 3.56 6.54
CA ARG A 89 -15.65 4.80 5.93
C ARG A 89 -16.58 4.55 4.75
N GLU A 90 -16.28 3.51 3.92
CA GLU A 90 -16.95 3.30 2.65
C GLU A 90 -16.58 1.95 2.04
N HIS A 91 -17.35 1.54 1.03
CA HIS A 91 -17.04 0.31 0.30
C HIS A 91 -15.89 0.57 -0.69
N VAL A 92 -14.76 -0.06 -0.43
CA VAL A 92 -13.55 0.08 -1.25
C VAL A 92 -12.99 -1.30 -1.60
N ILE A 93 -12.74 -1.51 -2.88
CA ILE A 93 -12.02 -2.69 -3.35
C ILE A 93 -10.55 -2.26 -3.51
N SER A 94 -9.65 -2.95 -2.81
CA SER A 94 -8.23 -2.62 -2.82
C SER A 94 -7.43 -3.66 -3.59
N LEU A 95 -6.54 -3.17 -4.45
CA LEU A 95 -5.56 -4.00 -5.16
C LEU A 95 -4.17 -3.60 -4.71
N ALA A 96 -3.40 -4.56 -4.24
CA ALA A 96 -2.03 -4.31 -3.78
C ALA A 96 -1.02 -4.90 -4.76
N PHE A 97 0.04 -4.14 -5.02
CA PHE A 97 1.07 -4.52 -5.99
C PHE A 97 2.46 -4.34 -5.41
N PHE A 98 3.34 -5.31 -5.68
CA PHE A 98 4.76 -5.15 -5.40
C PHE A 98 5.34 -4.05 -6.28
N CYS A 99 6.07 -3.14 -5.65
CA CYS A 99 6.70 -1.99 -6.31
C CYS A 99 8.14 -1.86 -5.87
N LYS A 100 8.94 -1.17 -6.69
CA LYS A 100 10.32 -0.84 -6.36
C LYS A 100 10.53 0.67 -6.48
N ILE A 101 11.47 1.18 -5.70
CA ILE A 101 11.88 2.58 -5.78
C ILE A 101 12.80 2.75 -6.98
N VAL A 102 12.52 3.73 -7.83
CA VAL A 102 13.41 4.09 -8.94
C VAL A 102 14.10 5.42 -8.72
N GLU A 103 13.51 6.30 -7.92
CA GLU A 103 14.09 7.62 -7.65
C GLU A 103 13.48 8.21 -6.38
N GLY A 104 14.24 9.06 -5.69
CA GLY A 104 13.76 9.89 -4.60
C GLY A 104 14.13 9.37 -3.23
N LYS A 105 13.97 10.25 -2.24
CA LYS A 105 14.14 9.94 -0.83
C LYS A 105 12.78 10.05 -0.14
N ALA A 106 12.51 9.14 0.77
CA ALA A 106 11.26 9.16 1.54
C ALA A 106 11.13 10.46 2.33
N LYS A 107 10.01 11.13 2.17
CA LYS A 107 9.62 12.32 2.92
C LYS A 107 8.14 12.24 3.24
N THR A 108 7.73 12.84 4.35
CA THR A 108 6.31 12.95 4.66
C THR A 108 5.62 13.83 3.64
N GLY A 109 4.40 13.43 3.29
CA GLY A 109 3.57 14.14 2.32
C GLY A 109 2.12 14.21 2.77
N ALA A 110 1.20 14.09 1.83
CA ALA A 110 -0.23 14.21 2.10
C ALA A 110 -0.72 13.20 3.13
N LYS A 111 -1.25 13.69 4.27
CA LYS A 111 -1.87 12.89 5.35
C LYS A 111 -0.91 11.86 5.98
N VAL A 112 0.38 12.12 5.96
CA VAL A 112 1.42 11.20 6.44
C VAL A 112 2.36 11.93 7.38
N ASP A 113 2.55 11.38 8.59
CA ASP A 113 3.45 11.93 9.61
C ASP A 113 4.84 11.31 9.59
N ALA A 114 4.98 10.10 9.07
CA ALA A 114 6.26 9.41 9.00
C ALA A 114 6.24 8.39 7.87
N VAL A 115 7.41 8.12 7.30
CA VAL A 115 7.62 7.06 6.31
C VAL A 115 8.83 6.26 6.77
N LYS A 116 8.67 4.95 6.95
CA LYS A 116 9.75 4.09 7.46
C LYS A 116 9.80 2.75 6.74
N ILE A 117 10.99 2.17 6.77
CA ILE A 117 11.24 0.81 6.27
C ILE A 117 11.06 -0.16 7.44
N PHE A 118 10.31 -1.25 7.20
CA PHE A 118 10.02 -2.27 8.20
C PHE A 118 10.44 -3.64 7.71
N SER A 119 11.13 -4.40 8.58
CA SER A 119 11.27 -5.84 8.39
C SER A 119 9.94 -6.52 8.71
N GLU A 120 9.79 -7.79 8.35
CA GLU A 120 8.62 -8.57 8.71
C GLU A 120 8.37 -8.55 10.23
N GLU A 121 9.41 -8.78 11.02
CA GLU A 121 9.31 -8.79 12.49
C GLU A 121 8.89 -7.42 13.03
N GLU A 122 9.42 -6.35 12.48
CA GLU A 122 9.05 -5.00 12.89
C GLU A 122 7.59 -4.67 12.60
N THR A 123 7.03 -5.19 11.50
CA THR A 123 5.60 -4.98 11.18
C THR A 123 4.67 -5.59 12.23
N LYS A 124 5.11 -6.65 12.91
CA LYS A 124 4.31 -7.33 13.95
C LYS A 124 4.19 -6.51 15.22
N LYS A 125 5.05 -5.52 15.41
CA LYS A 125 5.14 -4.71 16.63
C LYS A 125 4.37 -3.39 16.56
N VAL A 126 3.74 -3.09 15.43
CA VAL A 126 3.03 -1.82 15.22
C VAL A 126 1.59 -2.09 14.84
N LYS A 127 0.74 -1.09 15.03
CA LYS A 127 -0.65 -1.15 14.55
C LYS A 127 -0.68 -0.76 13.08
N ILE A 128 -1.32 -1.59 12.27
CA ILE A 128 -1.52 -1.34 10.85
C ILE A 128 -3.00 -1.12 10.60
N ALA A 129 -3.32 -0.02 9.93
CA ALA A 129 -4.70 0.44 9.72
C ALA A 129 -5.47 -0.45 8.74
N PHE A 130 -6.79 -0.44 8.84
CA PHE A 130 -7.71 -1.16 7.98
C PHE A 130 -7.39 -2.65 7.96
N ASP A 131 -7.45 -3.28 6.79
CA ASP A 131 -7.00 -4.65 6.56
C ASP A 131 -5.59 -4.71 5.94
N HIS A 132 -4.84 -3.60 6.00
CA HIS A 132 -3.48 -3.57 5.44
C HIS A 132 -2.55 -4.57 6.11
N ARG A 133 -2.82 -4.97 7.36
CA ARG A 133 -2.07 -6.07 8.00
C ARG A 133 -2.16 -7.35 7.18
N LYS A 134 -3.35 -7.67 6.69
CA LYS A 134 -3.55 -8.85 5.85
C LYS A 134 -2.71 -8.76 4.57
N THR A 135 -2.69 -7.58 3.94
CA THR A 135 -1.88 -7.34 2.74
C THR A 135 -0.39 -7.51 3.03
N VAL A 136 0.07 -6.97 4.15
CA VAL A 136 1.48 -7.09 4.57
C VAL A 136 1.86 -8.55 4.81
N GLU A 137 1.02 -9.30 5.50
CA GLU A 137 1.24 -10.73 5.75
C GLU A 137 1.27 -11.52 4.44
N ASP A 138 0.35 -11.25 3.53
CA ASP A 138 0.30 -11.89 2.22
C ASP A 138 1.58 -11.59 1.42
N ALA A 139 2.04 -10.35 1.46
CA ALA A 139 3.26 -9.94 0.76
C ALA A 139 4.48 -10.71 1.28
N PHE A 140 4.67 -10.77 2.58
CA PHE A 140 5.80 -11.52 3.15
C PHE A 140 5.70 -13.02 2.88
N SER A 141 4.48 -13.57 2.88
CA SER A 141 4.25 -14.97 2.54
C SER A 141 4.68 -15.28 1.10
N ILE A 142 4.33 -14.40 0.16
CA ILE A 142 4.73 -14.53 -1.24
C ILE A 142 6.24 -14.42 -1.39
N LEU A 143 6.86 -13.45 -0.73
CA LEU A 143 8.32 -13.26 -0.78
C LEU A 143 9.07 -14.48 -0.22
N ALA A 144 8.56 -15.08 0.84
CA ALA A 144 9.15 -16.30 1.42
C ALA A 144 9.09 -17.46 0.43
N LYS A 145 7.98 -17.64 -0.29
CA LYS A 145 7.82 -18.68 -1.31
C LYS A 145 8.78 -18.48 -2.49
N LEU A 146 8.99 -17.23 -2.91
CA LEU A 146 9.93 -16.93 -3.98
C LEU A 146 11.37 -17.28 -3.59
N LYS A 147 11.76 -17.05 -2.34
CA LYS A 147 13.09 -17.42 -1.83
C LYS A 147 13.32 -18.93 -1.89
N THR A 148 12.31 -19.76 -1.62
CA THR A 148 12.45 -21.22 -1.59
C THR A 148 12.48 -21.86 -2.98
N GLN A 149 12.18 -21.11 -4.04
CA GLN A 149 12.18 -21.58 -5.42
C GLN A 149 13.50 -21.34 -6.15
N LEU A 150 14.45 -20.70 -5.49
CA LEU A 150 15.76 -20.39 -6.06
C LEU A 150 16.77 -21.51 -5.81
#